data_b1d90f418b51796d768049dc8a890375
#
_entry.id   b1d90f418b51796d768049dc8a890375
#
_cell.length_a   1.000
_cell.length_b   1.000
_cell.length_c   1.000
_cell.angle_alpha   90.00
_cell.angle_beta   90.00
_cell.angle_gamma   90.00
#
_symmetry.space_group_name_H-M   'P 1'
#
loop_
_entity.id
_entity.type
_entity.pdbx_description
1 polymer ?
#
loop_
_entity_poly.entity_id
_entity_poly.type
_entity_poly.pdbx_seq_one_letter_code
_entity_poly.pdbx_strand_id
1 'polypeptide(L)'
;MSDIQSRPEAADPTTSDLKAVTFQAKVRSRAPVIVVVTPEEVRIKPFLFEAVAAINPPYETRFYSIAAGFTDLSGKLIMGDRGQGDISEAFAAIKENRSRCVWVMLDLLPWLKEPYLINQRALRDLIEFLPKQDVKRAQTIVIVTANPDIPPEIATDVQVINWPMPDRIEMARILDEACDPIFATERTERDGFTAEQVKDWKKTQASVRASITGEEREVAIGAAIGLSGLEAQSCFASSLVMTEPARIDPVLITAEKKEALARSGLESFDPLPDGLDAVGGLENVKEWWLGESLAYTPEGRRFGLTTPRALLLMGIPGCGKTHIARAIGTARNCPTVKFDLGGQKSKFVGESEANLRNSLDRIDAQGEIGVLVDEVEKALAGAAGESGDGGVSADALGYLLQWLQDHTSEAFVIFTANDVSKLPPELMRKGRVDEIFWVDVPNLAERPAVLAAKIRDRQRNGTVRFDVDLDEVAEATDQFTGAEIAGLVPDAMRLAFVDGQRTVSTDDLLRVAKDVKPLAIMQKVKLDALRDEWAGRTKPASKADATPVRVVKSGSRQLDI
;
A
#
# COMPACT_ATOMS: atom_id res chain seq x y z
N MET A 1 -40.77 -35.98 3.32
CA MET A 1 -39.46 -35.41 3.67
C MET A 1 -39.17 -34.39 2.58
N SER A 2 -39.41 -33.16 2.91
CA SER A 2 -39.44 -32.03 1.98
C SER A 2 -38.03 -31.55 1.67
N ASP A 3 -37.75 -31.44 0.37
CA ASP A 3 -36.57 -30.78 -0.17
C ASP A 3 -36.48 -29.32 0.36
N ILE A 4 -35.53 -29.08 1.23
CA ILE A 4 -35.07 -27.72 1.53
C ILE A 4 -34.10 -27.36 0.38
N GLN A 5 -34.66 -26.73 -0.66
CA GLN A 5 -33.84 -26.01 -1.64
C GLN A 5 -33.06 -24.94 -0.87
N SER A 6 -31.74 -25.14 -0.79
CA SER A 6 -30.79 -24.13 -0.32
C SER A 6 -30.94 -22.87 -1.19
N ARG A 7 -31.45 -21.79 -0.61
CA ARG A 7 -31.30 -20.47 -1.21
C ARG A 7 -29.80 -20.24 -1.44
N PRO A 8 -29.39 -19.71 -2.60
CA PRO A 8 -28.01 -19.29 -2.76
C PRO A 8 -27.71 -18.28 -1.64
N GLU A 9 -26.64 -18.53 -0.87
CA GLU A 9 -26.12 -17.56 0.08
C GLU A 9 -25.94 -16.23 -0.68
N ALA A 10 -26.60 -15.17 -0.18
CA ALA A 10 -26.38 -13.84 -0.73
C ALA A 10 -24.89 -13.51 -0.57
N ALA A 11 -24.23 -13.19 -1.68
CA ALA A 11 -22.83 -12.76 -1.65
C ALA A 11 -22.70 -11.59 -0.66
N ASP A 12 -21.62 -11.58 0.11
CA ASP A 12 -21.33 -10.49 1.05
C ASP A 12 -21.32 -9.15 0.28
N PRO A 13 -21.93 -8.08 0.87
CA PRO A 13 -21.98 -6.79 0.21
C PRO A 13 -20.57 -6.19 0.08
N THR A 14 -20.27 -5.63 -1.09
CA THR A 14 -19.03 -4.88 -1.30
C THR A 14 -19.00 -3.57 -0.52
N THR A 15 -17.83 -2.97 -0.35
CA THR A 15 -17.71 -1.64 0.24
C THR A 15 -18.46 -0.59 -0.59
N SER A 16 -18.48 -0.75 -1.91
CA SER A 16 -19.27 0.10 -2.82
C SER A 16 -20.76 -0.08 -2.61
N ASP A 17 -21.26 -1.31 -2.38
CA ASP A 17 -22.67 -1.56 -2.07
C ASP A 17 -23.10 -0.85 -0.77
N LEU A 18 -22.27 -0.86 0.26
CA LEU A 18 -22.54 -0.14 1.51
C LEU A 18 -22.57 1.38 1.32
N LYS A 19 -21.69 1.92 0.46
CA LYS A 19 -21.72 3.35 0.09
C LYS A 19 -22.93 3.70 -0.76
N ALA A 20 -23.39 2.80 -1.64
CA ALA A 20 -24.61 2.96 -2.41
C ALA A 20 -25.84 3.12 -1.49
N VAL A 21 -25.93 2.35 -0.40
CA VAL A 21 -26.99 2.51 0.62
C VAL A 21 -26.93 3.90 1.28
N THR A 22 -25.72 4.37 1.64
CA THR A 22 -25.53 5.71 2.19
C THR A 22 -25.95 6.80 1.20
N PHE A 23 -25.58 6.64 -0.07
CA PHE A 23 -25.97 7.54 -1.16
C PHE A 23 -27.48 7.58 -1.34
N GLN A 24 -28.15 6.42 -1.38
CA GLN A 24 -29.62 6.33 -1.44
C GLN A 24 -30.29 7.08 -0.30
N ALA A 25 -29.79 6.93 0.94
CA ALA A 25 -30.33 7.62 2.09
C ALA A 25 -30.24 9.15 1.92
N LYS A 26 -29.14 9.66 1.38
CA LYS A 26 -28.94 11.10 1.09
C LYS A 26 -29.89 11.60 -0.02
N VAL A 27 -30.09 10.84 -1.09
CA VAL A 27 -31.06 11.17 -2.15
C VAL A 27 -32.49 11.17 -1.58
N ARG A 28 -32.85 10.16 -0.77
CA ARG A 28 -34.17 10.07 -0.13
C ARG A 28 -34.43 11.19 0.86
N SER A 29 -33.41 11.68 1.56
CA SER A 29 -33.50 12.83 2.46
C SER A 29 -33.55 14.17 1.71
N ARG A 30 -33.50 14.13 0.37
CA ARG A 30 -33.59 15.29 -0.52
C ARG A 30 -32.43 16.26 -0.34
N ALA A 31 -31.24 15.75 -0.09
CA ALA A 31 -30.03 16.55 -0.12
C ALA A 31 -29.94 17.28 -1.48
N PRO A 32 -29.81 18.62 -1.50
CA PRO A 32 -29.83 19.37 -2.77
C PRO A 32 -28.60 19.04 -3.62
N VAL A 33 -27.43 18.90 -2.99
CA VAL A 33 -26.16 18.57 -3.64
C VAL A 33 -25.41 17.51 -2.85
N ILE A 34 -24.96 16.48 -3.56
CA ILE A 34 -24.06 15.43 -3.03
C ILE A 34 -22.78 15.46 -3.87
N VAL A 35 -21.63 15.56 -3.23
CA VAL A 35 -20.33 15.44 -3.90
C VAL A 35 -19.81 14.03 -3.68
N VAL A 36 -19.62 13.29 -4.76
CA VAL A 36 -19.02 11.94 -4.76
C VAL A 36 -17.57 12.07 -5.21
N VAL A 37 -16.66 11.77 -4.30
CA VAL A 37 -15.22 11.87 -4.54
C VAL A 37 -14.69 10.52 -4.99
N THR A 38 -14.26 10.44 -6.25
CA THR A 38 -13.62 9.25 -6.83
C THR A 38 -12.89 9.62 -8.11
N PRO A 39 -11.71 9.03 -8.40
CA PRO A 39 -11.07 9.14 -9.70
C PRO A 39 -11.70 8.21 -10.77
N GLU A 40 -12.64 7.34 -10.39
CA GLU A 40 -13.15 6.24 -11.21
C GLU A 40 -14.54 6.56 -11.79
N GLU A 41 -14.63 7.57 -12.63
CA GLU A 41 -15.89 7.99 -13.24
C GLU A 41 -16.61 6.85 -13.97
N VAL A 42 -15.88 6.00 -14.70
CA VAL A 42 -16.46 4.89 -15.47
C VAL A 42 -17.10 3.86 -14.56
N ARG A 43 -16.43 3.51 -13.45
CA ARG A 43 -16.92 2.52 -12.49
C ARG A 43 -18.10 3.03 -11.69
N ILE A 44 -18.09 4.31 -11.29
CA ILE A 44 -19.12 4.87 -10.40
C ILE A 44 -20.48 5.05 -11.09
N LYS A 45 -20.53 5.36 -12.38
CA LYS A 45 -21.78 5.62 -13.11
C LYS A 45 -22.81 4.49 -13.01
N PRO A 46 -22.46 3.21 -13.27
CA PRO A 46 -23.37 2.08 -13.06
C PRO A 46 -23.89 1.98 -11.62
N PHE A 47 -23.01 2.10 -10.61
CA PHE A 47 -23.41 2.05 -9.20
C PHE A 47 -24.40 3.16 -8.83
N LEU A 48 -24.16 4.40 -9.25
CA LEU A 48 -25.08 5.51 -9.00
C LEU A 48 -26.43 5.28 -9.71
N PHE A 49 -26.39 4.77 -10.95
CA PHE A 49 -27.60 4.49 -11.71
C PHE A 49 -28.46 3.41 -11.02
N GLU A 50 -27.86 2.29 -10.64
CA GLU A 50 -28.54 1.19 -9.95
C GLU A 50 -29.04 1.62 -8.57
N ALA A 51 -28.21 2.36 -7.81
CA ALA A 51 -28.61 2.89 -6.52
C ALA A 51 -29.83 3.81 -6.61
N VAL A 52 -29.90 4.66 -7.63
CA VAL A 52 -31.05 5.55 -7.88
C VAL A 52 -32.27 4.76 -8.33
N ALA A 53 -32.10 3.78 -9.23
CA ALA A 53 -33.19 2.94 -9.73
C ALA A 53 -33.88 2.11 -8.63
N ALA A 54 -33.13 1.74 -7.58
CA ALA A 54 -33.65 1.01 -6.42
C ALA A 54 -34.48 1.87 -5.45
N ILE A 55 -34.54 3.21 -5.64
CA ILE A 55 -35.32 4.11 -4.78
C ILE A 55 -36.79 4.09 -5.19
N ASN A 56 -37.70 3.89 -4.23
CA ASN A 56 -39.14 3.93 -4.46
C ASN A 56 -39.77 5.15 -3.74
N PRO A 57 -40.60 5.99 -4.45
CA PRO A 57 -40.85 5.97 -5.89
C PRO A 57 -39.60 6.38 -6.71
N PRO A 58 -39.50 5.89 -7.97
CA PRO A 58 -38.24 5.99 -8.73
C PRO A 58 -37.89 7.43 -9.12
N TYR A 59 -36.58 7.64 -9.31
CA TYR A 59 -36.04 8.85 -9.90
C TYR A 59 -35.48 8.51 -11.29
N GLU A 60 -35.57 9.47 -12.22
CA GLU A 60 -34.79 9.43 -13.44
C GLU A 60 -33.32 9.75 -13.10
N THR A 61 -32.37 9.12 -13.78
CA THR A 61 -30.96 9.46 -13.68
C THR A 61 -30.47 10.05 -14.99
N ARG A 62 -29.87 11.22 -14.94
CA ARG A 62 -29.28 11.90 -16.10
C ARG A 62 -27.86 12.29 -15.80
N PHE A 63 -26.96 11.97 -16.73
CA PHE A 63 -25.55 12.32 -16.64
C PHE A 63 -25.31 13.60 -17.44
N TYR A 64 -24.39 14.41 -16.95
CA TYR A 64 -23.99 15.65 -17.61
C TYR A 64 -22.49 15.80 -17.58
N SER A 65 -21.91 16.18 -18.71
CA SER A 65 -20.58 16.76 -18.79
C SER A 65 -20.61 18.01 -19.68
N ILE A 66 -19.70 18.95 -19.43
CA ILE A 66 -19.67 20.19 -20.22
C ILE A 66 -19.43 19.92 -21.70
N ALA A 67 -18.68 18.86 -22.02
CA ALA A 67 -18.35 18.49 -23.40
C ALA A 67 -19.52 17.83 -24.14
N ALA A 68 -20.27 16.95 -23.47
CA ALA A 68 -21.31 16.14 -24.10
C ALA A 68 -22.73 16.68 -23.88
N GLY A 69 -22.97 17.57 -22.88
CA GLY A 69 -24.31 17.93 -22.46
C GLY A 69 -24.96 16.81 -21.63
N PHE A 70 -26.30 16.66 -21.72
CA PHE A 70 -27.06 15.66 -20.97
C PHE A 70 -27.14 14.33 -21.71
N THR A 71 -26.72 13.24 -21.04
CA THR A 71 -26.72 11.89 -21.60
C THR A 71 -27.39 10.89 -20.67
N ASP A 72 -27.78 9.73 -21.21
CA ASP A 72 -28.10 8.54 -20.44
C ASP A 72 -26.82 7.76 -20.03
N LEU A 73 -26.98 6.61 -19.36
CA LEU A 73 -25.87 5.77 -18.94
C LEU A 73 -25.02 5.26 -20.13
N SER A 74 -25.64 5.07 -21.31
CA SER A 74 -24.92 4.63 -22.52
C SER A 74 -24.15 5.73 -23.24
N GLY A 75 -24.25 6.98 -22.75
CA GLY A 75 -23.64 8.16 -23.38
C GLY A 75 -24.52 8.77 -24.52
N LYS A 76 -25.75 8.29 -24.74
CA LYS A 76 -26.63 8.84 -25.73
C LYS A 76 -27.24 10.16 -25.25
N LEU A 77 -27.24 11.18 -26.11
CA LEU A 77 -27.86 12.47 -25.82
C LEU A 77 -29.36 12.33 -25.57
N ILE A 78 -29.88 12.94 -24.50
CA ILE A 78 -31.28 12.88 -24.07
C ILE A 78 -31.97 14.23 -24.10
N MET A 79 -31.26 15.35 -24.21
CA MET A 79 -31.81 16.71 -24.25
C MET A 79 -31.27 17.52 -25.44
N GLY A 80 -30.89 16.86 -26.53
CA GLY A 80 -30.23 17.49 -27.67
C GLY A 80 -28.86 18.06 -27.25
N ASP A 81 -28.50 19.21 -27.77
CA ASP A 81 -27.29 19.96 -27.47
C ASP A 81 -27.42 20.89 -26.26
N ARG A 82 -28.54 20.83 -25.54
CA ARG A 82 -28.84 21.70 -24.41
C ARG A 82 -27.80 21.55 -23.30
N GLY A 83 -27.21 22.66 -22.88
CA GLY A 83 -26.16 22.71 -21.84
C GLY A 83 -24.77 22.26 -22.32
N GLN A 84 -24.61 21.84 -23.58
CA GLN A 84 -23.29 21.55 -24.13
C GLN A 84 -22.48 22.84 -24.24
N GLY A 85 -21.33 22.85 -23.54
CA GLY A 85 -20.45 24.03 -23.47
C GLY A 85 -20.93 25.16 -22.53
N ASP A 86 -22.14 25.05 -21.94
CA ASP A 86 -22.69 26.08 -21.05
C ASP A 86 -23.36 25.49 -19.80
N ILE A 87 -22.72 25.66 -18.67
CA ILE A 87 -23.22 25.19 -17.37
C ILE A 87 -24.45 25.99 -16.91
N SER A 88 -24.53 27.27 -17.24
CA SER A 88 -25.67 28.11 -16.87
C SER A 88 -26.97 27.59 -17.55
N GLU A 89 -26.86 27.15 -18.79
CA GLU A 89 -27.96 26.51 -19.49
C GLU A 89 -28.30 25.13 -18.89
N ALA A 90 -27.32 24.37 -18.48
CA ALA A 90 -27.54 23.11 -17.76
C ALA A 90 -28.30 23.34 -16.45
N PHE A 91 -27.95 24.35 -15.66
CA PHE A 91 -28.63 24.71 -14.43
C PHE A 91 -30.06 25.21 -14.70
N ALA A 92 -30.28 25.94 -15.79
CA ALA A 92 -31.62 26.35 -16.21
C ALA A 92 -32.49 25.12 -16.56
N ALA A 93 -31.91 24.13 -17.26
CA ALA A 93 -32.58 22.87 -17.58
C ALA A 93 -33.02 22.08 -16.33
N ILE A 94 -32.15 22.03 -15.30
CA ILE A 94 -32.45 21.40 -14.00
C ILE A 94 -33.62 22.13 -13.32
N LYS A 95 -33.63 23.46 -13.33
CA LYS A 95 -34.69 24.28 -12.71
C LYS A 95 -36.04 24.12 -13.41
N GLU A 96 -36.03 23.94 -14.71
CA GLU A 96 -37.26 23.76 -15.54
C GLU A 96 -37.84 22.35 -15.46
N ASN A 97 -37.04 21.36 -15.07
CA ASN A 97 -37.46 19.96 -15.02
C ASN A 97 -38.65 19.75 -14.06
N ARG A 98 -39.60 18.89 -14.46
CA ARG A 98 -40.83 18.62 -13.72
C ARG A 98 -40.94 17.20 -13.17
N SER A 99 -39.96 16.34 -13.49
CA SER A 99 -39.89 14.95 -13.01
C SER A 99 -38.96 14.82 -11.81
N ARG A 100 -39.09 13.69 -11.09
CA ARG A 100 -38.07 13.31 -10.08
C ARG A 100 -36.80 12.92 -10.80
N CYS A 101 -35.70 13.57 -10.46
CA CYS A 101 -34.46 13.36 -11.18
C CYS A 101 -33.22 13.46 -10.27
N VAL A 102 -32.25 12.61 -10.51
CA VAL A 102 -30.88 12.73 -10.01
C VAL A 102 -29.99 13.15 -11.19
N TRP A 103 -29.36 14.29 -11.04
CA TRP A 103 -28.48 14.89 -12.05
C TRP A 103 -27.02 14.60 -11.68
N VAL A 104 -26.38 13.67 -12.38
CA VAL A 104 -24.99 13.31 -12.15
C VAL A 104 -24.11 14.19 -13.02
N MET A 105 -23.48 15.19 -12.42
CA MET A 105 -22.62 16.17 -13.09
C MET A 105 -21.15 15.80 -12.91
N LEU A 106 -20.46 15.56 -14.02
CA LEU A 106 -19.08 15.12 -14.05
C LEU A 106 -18.15 16.32 -14.08
N ASP A 107 -17.14 16.32 -13.20
CA ASP A 107 -16.09 17.35 -13.11
C ASP A 107 -16.60 18.79 -13.08
N LEU A 108 -17.68 19.04 -12.34
CA LEU A 108 -18.30 20.37 -12.25
C LEU A 108 -17.48 21.36 -11.39
N LEU A 109 -16.79 20.92 -10.34
CA LEU A 109 -16.16 21.79 -9.34
C LEU A 109 -15.18 22.84 -9.93
N PRO A 110 -14.33 22.52 -10.92
CA PRO A 110 -13.46 23.51 -11.53
C PRO A 110 -14.22 24.71 -12.16
N TRP A 111 -15.45 24.49 -12.60
CA TRP A 111 -16.30 25.48 -13.24
C TRP A 111 -17.12 26.33 -12.25
N LEU A 112 -16.90 26.14 -10.94
CA LEU A 112 -17.52 26.92 -9.85
C LEU A 112 -16.54 27.91 -9.21
N LYS A 113 -15.34 28.07 -9.78
CA LYS A 113 -14.28 28.96 -9.29
C LYS A 113 -14.01 30.08 -10.28
N GLU A 114 -13.14 31.01 -9.91
CA GLU A 114 -12.71 32.05 -10.85
C GLU A 114 -12.15 31.45 -12.14
N PRO A 115 -12.52 32.00 -13.28
CA PRO A 115 -13.35 33.20 -13.52
C PRO A 115 -14.87 32.94 -13.57
N TYR A 116 -15.35 31.75 -13.20
CA TYR A 116 -16.73 31.28 -13.43
C TYR A 116 -17.65 31.47 -12.21
N LEU A 117 -17.48 32.53 -11.42
CA LEU A 117 -18.29 32.77 -10.20
C LEU A 117 -19.80 32.88 -10.46
N ILE A 118 -20.22 33.17 -11.71
CA ILE A 118 -21.62 33.18 -12.09
C ILE A 118 -22.25 31.79 -11.94
N ASN A 119 -21.50 30.72 -12.28
CA ASN A 119 -21.97 29.34 -12.15
C ASN A 119 -22.10 28.93 -10.67
N GLN A 120 -21.16 29.40 -9.82
CA GLN A 120 -21.25 29.19 -8.37
C GLN A 120 -22.52 29.82 -7.81
N ARG A 121 -22.85 31.06 -8.21
CA ARG A 121 -24.07 31.74 -7.78
C ARG A 121 -25.31 31.00 -8.27
N ALA A 122 -25.32 30.55 -9.50
CA ALA A 122 -26.45 29.79 -10.07
C ALA A 122 -26.66 28.44 -9.34
N LEU A 123 -25.57 27.76 -8.94
CA LEU A 123 -25.67 26.56 -8.13
C LEU A 123 -26.25 26.84 -6.74
N ARG A 124 -25.84 27.93 -6.07
CA ARG A 124 -26.45 28.34 -4.79
C ARG A 124 -27.96 28.61 -4.91
N ASP A 125 -28.39 29.26 -5.98
CA ASP A 125 -29.81 29.46 -6.23
C ASP A 125 -30.57 28.14 -6.40
N LEU A 126 -29.95 27.12 -7.03
CA LEU A 126 -30.47 25.77 -7.10
C LEU A 126 -30.51 25.05 -5.75
N ILE A 127 -29.47 25.18 -4.95
CA ILE A 127 -29.41 24.62 -3.59
C ILE A 127 -30.59 25.11 -2.73
N GLU A 128 -30.93 26.39 -2.85
CA GLU A 128 -32.09 26.97 -2.16
C GLU A 128 -33.43 26.58 -2.77
N PHE A 129 -33.47 26.33 -4.07
CA PHE A 129 -34.68 26.02 -4.83
C PHE A 129 -35.11 24.54 -4.72
N LEU A 130 -34.17 23.59 -4.86
CA LEU A 130 -34.48 22.16 -4.97
C LEU A 130 -35.22 21.57 -3.75
N PRO A 131 -34.86 21.88 -2.49
CA PRO A 131 -35.56 21.34 -1.32
C PRO A 131 -37.01 21.82 -1.19
N LYS A 132 -37.34 22.98 -1.76
CA LYS A 132 -38.70 23.58 -1.73
C LYS A 132 -39.67 22.96 -2.73
N GLN A 133 -39.19 22.09 -3.64
CA GLN A 133 -40.04 21.44 -4.62
C GLN A 133 -40.96 20.40 -3.99
N ASP A 134 -42.08 20.12 -4.63
CA ASP A 134 -42.97 19.00 -4.26
C ASP A 134 -42.21 17.66 -4.33
N VAL A 135 -42.64 16.68 -3.53
CA VAL A 135 -42.10 15.32 -3.55
C VAL A 135 -42.13 14.70 -4.95
N LYS A 136 -43.16 15.01 -5.74
CA LYS A 136 -43.31 14.54 -7.14
C LYS A 136 -42.27 15.15 -8.10
N ARG A 137 -41.59 16.21 -7.68
CA ARG A 137 -40.56 16.94 -8.44
C ARG A 137 -39.21 16.96 -7.70
N ALA A 138 -39.03 16.06 -6.74
CA ALA A 138 -37.80 15.99 -5.96
C ALA A 138 -36.60 15.78 -6.89
N GLN A 139 -35.58 16.58 -6.73
CA GLN A 139 -34.37 16.54 -7.53
C GLN A 139 -33.14 16.66 -6.62
N THR A 140 -32.06 16.00 -7.00
CA THR A 140 -30.74 16.06 -6.33
C THR A 140 -29.67 16.21 -7.40
N ILE A 141 -28.72 17.10 -7.16
CA ILE A 141 -27.50 17.22 -7.99
C ILE A 141 -26.42 16.36 -7.34
N VAL A 142 -25.79 15.52 -8.12
CA VAL A 142 -24.65 14.69 -7.71
C VAL A 142 -23.43 15.14 -8.50
N ILE A 143 -22.42 15.65 -7.84
CA ILE A 143 -21.17 16.06 -8.49
C ILE A 143 -20.16 14.94 -8.30
N VAL A 144 -19.71 14.33 -9.40
CA VAL A 144 -18.64 13.31 -9.38
C VAL A 144 -17.32 14.01 -9.71
N THR A 145 -16.32 13.83 -8.88
CA THR A 145 -15.02 14.48 -9.04
C THR A 145 -13.90 13.68 -8.39
N ALA A 146 -12.69 13.74 -8.95
CA ALA A 146 -11.51 13.16 -8.34
C ALA A 146 -10.92 14.06 -7.22
N ASN A 147 -11.13 15.39 -7.31
CA ASN A 147 -10.62 16.36 -6.34
C ASN A 147 -11.78 17.13 -5.69
N PRO A 148 -12.01 16.97 -4.38
CA PRO A 148 -13.11 17.62 -3.66
C PRO A 148 -12.79 19.07 -3.25
N ASP A 149 -12.21 19.85 -4.16
CA ASP A 149 -11.91 21.26 -3.91
C ASP A 149 -13.19 22.12 -3.98
N ILE A 150 -14.02 21.98 -2.95
CA ILE A 150 -15.36 22.59 -2.84
C ILE A 150 -15.20 24.06 -2.45
N PRO A 151 -15.82 25.01 -3.20
CA PRO A 151 -15.83 26.42 -2.82
C PRO A 151 -16.43 26.63 -1.43
N PRO A 152 -15.78 27.46 -0.56
CA PRO A 152 -16.24 27.70 0.81
C PRO A 152 -17.70 28.15 0.90
N GLU A 153 -18.18 28.87 -0.10
CA GLU A 153 -19.53 29.44 -0.16
C GLU A 153 -20.65 28.39 -0.27
N ILE A 154 -20.33 27.17 -0.68
CA ILE A 154 -21.28 26.06 -0.80
C ILE A 154 -20.91 24.88 0.11
N ALA A 155 -19.78 24.93 0.80
CA ALA A 155 -19.25 23.80 1.55
C ALA A 155 -20.19 23.30 2.67
N THR A 156 -20.96 24.20 3.29
CA THR A 156 -21.94 23.87 4.34
C THR A 156 -23.22 23.22 3.79
N ASP A 157 -23.52 23.42 2.52
CA ASP A 157 -24.79 23.02 1.90
C ASP A 157 -24.66 21.71 1.10
N VAL A 158 -23.44 21.20 0.93
CA VAL A 158 -23.15 19.96 0.20
C VAL A 158 -22.87 18.81 1.14
N GLN A 159 -23.22 17.60 0.70
CA GLN A 159 -22.89 16.37 1.42
C GLN A 159 -21.84 15.60 0.65
N VAL A 160 -20.70 15.34 1.28
CA VAL A 160 -19.58 14.62 0.66
C VAL A 160 -19.67 13.12 0.93
N ILE A 161 -19.40 12.31 -0.08
CA ILE A 161 -19.24 10.86 -0.02
C ILE A 161 -17.91 10.51 -0.68
N ASN A 162 -16.95 10.03 0.09
CA ASN A 162 -15.75 9.42 -0.45
C ASN A 162 -16.10 8.01 -0.93
N TRP A 163 -15.99 7.78 -2.26
CA TRP A 163 -16.25 6.47 -2.83
C TRP A 163 -14.98 5.62 -2.79
N PRO A 164 -15.05 4.39 -2.27
CA PRO A 164 -13.87 3.56 -2.10
C PRO A 164 -13.32 3.04 -3.43
N MET A 165 -12.02 2.73 -3.46
CA MET A 165 -11.43 1.88 -4.49
C MET A 165 -12.05 0.48 -4.45
N PRO A 166 -11.91 -0.34 -5.53
CA PRO A 166 -12.39 -1.70 -5.54
C PRO A 166 -11.86 -2.50 -4.35
N ASP A 167 -12.76 -3.12 -3.60
CA ASP A 167 -12.40 -4.08 -2.56
C ASP A 167 -12.06 -5.46 -3.16
N ARG A 168 -11.75 -6.44 -2.30
CA ARG A 168 -11.38 -7.80 -2.76
C ARG A 168 -12.46 -8.45 -3.60
N ILE A 169 -13.73 -8.24 -3.26
CA ILE A 169 -14.87 -8.86 -3.98
C ILE A 169 -15.01 -8.22 -5.36
N GLU A 170 -14.93 -6.89 -5.42
CA GLU A 170 -14.96 -6.15 -6.69
C GLU A 170 -13.73 -6.46 -7.55
N MET A 171 -12.54 -6.53 -6.94
CA MET A 171 -11.30 -6.89 -7.63
C MET A 171 -11.35 -8.31 -8.21
N ALA A 172 -11.96 -9.25 -7.48
CA ALA A 172 -12.20 -10.61 -7.98
C ALA A 172 -13.11 -10.62 -9.21
N ARG A 173 -14.15 -9.76 -9.25
CA ARG A 173 -15.01 -9.60 -10.44
C ARG A 173 -14.25 -9.02 -11.63
N ILE A 174 -13.42 -7.98 -11.37
CA ILE A 174 -12.58 -7.38 -12.43
C ILE A 174 -11.60 -8.40 -13.01
N LEU A 175 -11.02 -9.26 -12.16
CA LEU A 175 -10.14 -10.36 -12.60
C LEU A 175 -10.89 -11.36 -13.49
N ASP A 176 -12.10 -11.76 -13.08
CA ASP A 176 -12.93 -12.68 -13.87
C ASP A 176 -13.29 -12.05 -15.22
N GLU A 177 -13.77 -10.80 -15.24
CA GLU A 177 -14.09 -10.05 -16.45
C GLU A 177 -12.89 -9.93 -17.42
N ALA A 178 -11.68 -9.74 -16.89
CA ALA A 178 -10.46 -9.68 -17.70
C ALA A 178 -10.12 -11.04 -18.34
N CYS A 179 -10.46 -12.15 -17.69
CA CYS A 179 -10.20 -13.50 -18.17
C CYS A 179 -11.33 -14.10 -19.02
N ASP A 180 -12.55 -13.60 -18.87
CA ASP A 180 -13.74 -14.11 -19.58
C ASP A 180 -13.58 -14.23 -21.10
N PRO A 181 -12.95 -13.29 -21.84
CA PRO A 181 -12.75 -13.42 -23.29
C PRO A 181 -11.95 -14.66 -23.69
N ILE A 182 -11.02 -15.13 -22.82
CA ILE A 182 -10.22 -16.33 -23.08
C ILE A 182 -11.09 -17.59 -22.97
N PHE A 183 -12.04 -17.61 -22.03
CA PHE A 183 -12.93 -18.75 -21.83
C PHE A 183 -14.13 -18.75 -22.76
N ALA A 184 -14.62 -17.56 -23.13
CA ALA A 184 -15.75 -17.41 -24.07
C ALA A 184 -15.35 -17.73 -25.52
N THR A 185 -14.04 -17.64 -25.87
CA THR A 185 -13.56 -17.90 -27.21
C THR A 185 -13.21 -19.37 -27.37
N GLU A 186 -13.97 -20.12 -28.18
CA GLU A 186 -13.58 -21.45 -28.62
C GLU A 186 -12.81 -21.34 -29.94
N ARG A 187 -11.68 -22.07 -30.04
CA ARG A 187 -10.92 -22.25 -31.27
C ARG A 187 -11.02 -23.70 -31.68
N THR A 188 -11.65 -23.97 -32.81
CA THR A 188 -11.82 -25.30 -33.34
C THR A 188 -11.24 -25.40 -34.76
N GLU A 189 -10.96 -26.64 -35.21
CA GLU A 189 -10.50 -26.86 -36.60
C GLU A 189 -11.59 -26.46 -37.61
N ARG A 190 -12.87 -26.45 -37.19
CA ARG A 190 -13.99 -25.98 -38.03
C ARG A 190 -13.96 -24.46 -38.29
N ASP A 191 -13.33 -23.71 -37.38
CA ASP A 191 -13.15 -22.27 -37.50
C ASP A 191 -11.85 -21.91 -38.25
N GLY A 192 -11.17 -22.91 -38.84
CA GLY A 192 -9.98 -22.71 -39.66
C GLY A 192 -8.65 -22.73 -38.90
N PHE A 193 -8.64 -23.09 -37.61
CA PHE A 193 -7.41 -23.24 -36.83
C PHE A 193 -6.78 -24.63 -37.08
N THR A 194 -5.43 -24.69 -37.02
CA THR A 194 -4.72 -25.98 -37.10
C THR A 194 -4.88 -26.77 -35.80
N ALA A 195 -4.72 -28.09 -35.84
CA ALA A 195 -4.75 -28.95 -34.66
C ALA A 195 -3.75 -28.50 -33.57
N GLU A 196 -2.58 -27.99 -33.98
CA GLU A 196 -1.56 -27.44 -33.09
C GLU A 196 -2.03 -26.15 -32.40
N GLN A 197 -2.61 -25.23 -33.15
CA GLN A 197 -3.18 -23.98 -32.60
C GLN A 197 -4.33 -24.27 -31.63
N VAL A 198 -5.17 -25.27 -31.91
CA VAL A 198 -6.25 -25.68 -30.99
C VAL A 198 -5.67 -26.25 -29.70
N LYS A 199 -4.61 -27.07 -29.81
CA LYS A 199 -3.91 -27.65 -28.65
C LYS A 199 -3.26 -26.57 -27.79
N ASP A 200 -2.57 -25.61 -28.40
CA ASP A 200 -1.93 -24.48 -27.70
C ASP A 200 -2.97 -23.58 -27.03
N TRP A 201 -4.10 -23.33 -27.69
CA TRP A 201 -5.20 -22.58 -27.09
C TRP A 201 -5.78 -23.27 -25.84
N LYS A 202 -5.98 -24.59 -25.87
CA LYS A 202 -6.41 -25.37 -24.71
C LYS A 202 -5.38 -25.33 -23.58
N LYS A 203 -4.09 -25.35 -23.90
CA LYS A 203 -3.00 -25.17 -22.92
C LYS A 203 -3.04 -23.79 -22.29
N THR A 204 -3.26 -22.75 -23.08
CA THR A 204 -3.45 -21.39 -22.61
C THR A 204 -4.63 -21.28 -21.66
N GLN A 205 -5.80 -21.80 -22.03
CA GLN A 205 -6.99 -21.81 -21.15
C GLN A 205 -6.73 -22.54 -19.82
N ALA A 206 -6.02 -23.67 -19.87
CA ALA A 206 -5.67 -24.43 -18.67
C ALA A 206 -4.71 -23.66 -17.77
N SER A 207 -3.71 -22.96 -18.33
CA SER A 207 -2.75 -22.14 -17.62
C SER A 207 -3.44 -20.95 -16.93
N VAL A 208 -4.30 -20.22 -17.65
CA VAL A 208 -5.07 -19.11 -17.08
C VAL A 208 -5.97 -19.60 -15.96
N ARG A 209 -6.69 -20.72 -16.19
CA ARG A 209 -7.57 -21.29 -15.15
C ARG A 209 -6.82 -21.66 -13.88
N ALA A 210 -5.60 -22.23 -13.99
CA ALA A 210 -4.77 -22.55 -12.84
C ALA A 210 -4.39 -21.28 -12.07
N SER A 211 -4.01 -20.19 -12.76
CA SER A 211 -3.57 -18.93 -12.13
C SER A 211 -4.71 -18.09 -11.50
N ILE A 212 -5.98 -18.42 -11.79
CA ILE A 212 -7.15 -17.74 -11.21
C ILE A 212 -7.97 -18.63 -10.28
N THR A 213 -7.38 -19.70 -9.75
CA THR A 213 -8.04 -20.60 -8.81
C THR A 213 -7.19 -20.76 -7.54
N GLY A 214 -7.87 -21.05 -6.42
CA GLY A 214 -7.21 -21.33 -5.15
C GLY A 214 -6.37 -20.18 -4.62
N GLU A 215 -5.22 -20.50 -4.08
CA GLU A 215 -4.29 -19.56 -3.45
C GLU A 215 -3.71 -18.55 -4.45
N GLU A 216 -3.39 -18.98 -5.68
CA GLU A 216 -2.84 -18.09 -6.72
C GLU A 216 -3.80 -16.95 -7.07
N ARG A 217 -5.12 -17.24 -7.10
CA ARG A 217 -6.16 -16.22 -7.28
C ARG A 217 -6.12 -15.15 -6.17
N GLU A 218 -6.05 -15.59 -4.92
CA GLU A 218 -6.04 -14.68 -3.77
C GLU A 218 -4.79 -13.78 -3.76
N VAL A 219 -3.63 -14.34 -4.13
CA VAL A 219 -2.38 -13.60 -4.25
C VAL A 219 -2.48 -12.54 -5.38
N ALA A 220 -3.06 -12.91 -6.52
CA ALA A 220 -3.25 -11.98 -7.64
C ALA A 220 -4.21 -10.84 -7.29
N ILE A 221 -5.33 -11.15 -6.61
CA ILE A 221 -6.27 -10.15 -6.11
C ILE A 221 -5.57 -9.23 -5.10
N GLY A 222 -4.83 -9.79 -4.13
CA GLY A 222 -4.07 -9.00 -3.15
C GLY A 222 -3.08 -8.05 -3.79
N ALA A 223 -2.33 -8.50 -4.81
CA ALA A 223 -1.39 -7.67 -5.55
C ALA A 223 -2.07 -6.48 -6.26
N ALA A 224 -3.33 -6.64 -6.70
CA ALA A 224 -4.09 -5.62 -7.42
C ALA A 224 -4.87 -4.65 -6.51
N ILE A 225 -5.10 -4.99 -5.22
CA ILE A 225 -5.81 -4.09 -4.29
C ILE A 225 -5.13 -2.72 -4.23
N GLY A 226 -5.94 -1.65 -4.27
CA GLY A 226 -5.49 -0.26 -4.30
C GLY A 226 -5.28 0.31 -5.72
N LEU A 227 -5.35 -0.53 -6.77
CA LEU A 227 -5.51 -0.04 -8.13
C LEU A 227 -6.96 0.37 -8.38
N SER A 228 -7.16 1.34 -9.26
CA SER A 228 -8.49 1.60 -9.82
C SER A 228 -8.95 0.41 -10.66
N GLY A 229 -10.26 0.29 -10.89
CA GLY A 229 -10.81 -0.80 -11.71
C GLY A 229 -10.22 -0.85 -13.11
N LEU A 230 -9.99 0.31 -13.73
CA LEU A 230 -9.36 0.40 -15.06
C LEU A 230 -7.89 -0.01 -15.03
N GLU A 231 -7.14 0.44 -14.03
CA GLU A 231 -5.73 0.04 -13.87
C GLU A 231 -5.63 -1.46 -13.60
N ALA A 232 -6.47 -2.01 -12.72
CA ALA A 232 -6.49 -3.44 -12.44
C ALA A 232 -6.81 -4.27 -13.68
N GLN A 233 -7.82 -3.87 -14.45
CA GLN A 233 -8.17 -4.52 -15.73
C GLN A 233 -6.99 -4.49 -16.71
N SER A 234 -6.30 -3.35 -16.82
CA SER A 234 -5.11 -3.21 -17.67
C SER A 234 -3.97 -4.12 -17.18
N CYS A 235 -3.71 -4.18 -15.87
CA CYS A 235 -2.67 -5.03 -15.28
C CYS A 235 -2.95 -6.52 -15.54
N PHE A 236 -4.19 -6.97 -15.34
CA PHE A 236 -4.57 -8.35 -15.62
C PHE A 236 -4.43 -8.68 -17.11
N ALA A 237 -4.88 -7.78 -18.00
CA ALA A 237 -4.73 -7.96 -19.44
C ALA A 237 -3.25 -7.99 -19.87
N SER A 238 -2.41 -7.08 -19.34
CA SER A 238 -0.96 -7.07 -19.58
C SER A 238 -0.32 -8.39 -19.13
N SER A 239 -0.68 -8.89 -17.95
CA SER A 239 -0.16 -10.15 -17.43
C SER A 239 -0.47 -11.34 -18.37
N LEU A 240 -1.70 -11.39 -18.89
CA LEU A 240 -2.11 -12.44 -19.85
C LEU A 240 -1.35 -12.36 -21.18
N VAL A 241 -0.94 -11.17 -21.61
CA VAL A 241 -0.21 -10.95 -22.87
C VAL A 241 1.29 -11.19 -22.70
N MET A 242 1.86 -10.80 -21.56
CA MET A 242 3.31 -10.83 -21.32
C MET A 242 3.84 -12.19 -20.85
N THR A 243 2.96 -13.12 -20.47
CA THR A 243 3.36 -14.46 -20.00
C THR A 243 3.16 -15.53 -21.07
N GLU A 244 4.06 -16.52 -21.14
CA GLU A 244 3.96 -17.66 -22.07
C GLU A 244 4.20 -18.98 -21.31
N PRO A 245 3.19 -19.89 -21.17
CA PRO A 245 1.79 -19.70 -21.58
C PRO A 245 1.10 -18.58 -20.77
N ALA A 246 0.07 -17.95 -21.37
CA ALA A 246 -0.66 -16.86 -20.72
C ALA A 246 -1.17 -17.28 -19.34
N ARG A 247 -0.97 -16.41 -18.35
CA ARG A 247 -1.41 -16.58 -16.96
C ARG A 247 -1.50 -15.23 -16.25
N ILE A 248 -2.18 -15.22 -15.15
CA ILE A 248 -2.12 -14.09 -14.22
C ILE A 248 -0.88 -14.25 -13.34
N ASP A 249 0.03 -13.28 -13.40
CA ASP A 249 1.30 -13.30 -12.66
C ASP A 249 1.32 -12.15 -11.63
N PRO A 250 1.25 -12.46 -10.32
CA PRO A 250 1.24 -11.44 -9.27
C PRO A 250 2.48 -10.52 -9.27
N VAL A 251 3.61 -11.02 -9.77
CA VAL A 251 4.85 -10.22 -9.84
C VAL A 251 4.70 -9.09 -10.86
N LEU A 252 4.12 -9.37 -12.03
CA LEU A 252 3.84 -8.35 -13.05
C LEU A 252 2.81 -7.35 -12.54
N ILE A 253 1.76 -7.81 -11.86
CA ILE A 253 0.74 -6.92 -11.26
C ILE A 253 1.38 -5.98 -10.24
N THR A 254 2.27 -6.49 -9.39
CA THR A 254 2.98 -5.68 -8.40
C THR A 254 3.89 -4.64 -9.06
N ALA A 255 4.54 -4.98 -10.18
CA ALA A 255 5.36 -4.05 -10.94
C ALA A 255 4.53 -2.90 -11.54
N GLU A 256 3.40 -3.20 -12.16
CA GLU A 256 2.45 -2.21 -12.68
C GLU A 256 1.88 -1.32 -11.56
N LYS A 257 1.53 -1.92 -10.42
CA LYS A 257 1.08 -1.16 -9.23
C LYS A 257 2.15 -0.19 -8.74
N LYS A 258 3.43 -0.57 -8.79
CA LYS A 258 4.54 0.33 -8.45
C LYS A 258 4.54 1.59 -9.34
N GLU A 259 4.30 1.45 -10.65
CA GLU A 259 4.20 2.59 -11.56
C GLU A 259 2.98 3.46 -11.25
N ALA A 260 1.84 2.86 -10.92
CA ALA A 260 0.64 3.58 -10.51
C ALA A 260 0.88 4.39 -9.22
N LEU A 261 1.58 3.80 -8.23
CA LEU A 261 1.99 4.47 -6.99
C LEU A 261 2.90 5.67 -7.27
N ALA A 262 3.88 5.53 -8.17
CA ALA A 262 4.77 6.62 -8.56
C ALA A 262 3.98 7.81 -9.16
N ARG A 263 2.98 7.53 -10.01
CA ARG A 263 2.08 8.57 -10.56
C ARG A 263 1.27 9.29 -9.47
N SER A 264 0.93 8.60 -8.38
CA SER A 264 0.23 9.20 -7.23
C SER A 264 1.16 9.93 -6.24
N GLY A 265 2.48 9.99 -6.51
CA GLY A 265 3.48 10.64 -5.67
C GLY A 265 3.98 9.78 -4.50
N LEU A 266 3.70 8.48 -4.51
CA LEU A 266 4.21 7.51 -3.54
C LEU A 266 5.41 6.76 -4.14
N GLU A 267 6.61 7.04 -3.66
CA GLU A 267 7.82 6.35 -4.12
C GLU A 267 7.93 4.98 -3.46
N SER A 268 7.97 3.92 -4.26
CA SER A 268 8.11 2.55 -3.77
C SER A 268 9.52 2.02 -4.00
N PHE A 269 9.97 1.17 -3.07
CA PHE A 269 11.24 0.45 -3.19
C PHE A 269 11.13 -0.70 -4.21
N ASP A 270 12.28 -1.06 -4.80
CA ASP A 270 12.39 -2.30 -5.55
C ASP A 270 12.26 -3.50 -4.60
N PRO A 271 11.50 -4.55 -4.98
CA PRO A 271 11.42 -5.76 -4.20
C PRO A 271 12.79 -6.44 -4.08
N LEU A 272 13.01 -7.11 -2.97
CA LEU A 272 14.24 -7.89 -2.74
C LEU A 272 14.05 -9.30 -3.30
N PRO A 273 14.86 -9.75 -4.26
CA PRO A 273 14.65 -11.03 -4.94
C PRO A 273 14.54 -12.25 -4.02
N ASP A 274 15.20 -12.21 -2.85
CA ASP A 274 15.20 -13.31 -1.87
C ASP A 274 14.24 -13.06 -0.69
N GLY A 275 13.39 -12.03 -0.75
CA GLY A 275 12.47 -11.71 0.33
C GLY A 275 13.17 -11.61 1.69
N LEU A 276 12.70 -12.34 2.71
CA LEU A 276 13.29 -12.35 4.05
C LEU A 276 14.73 -12.93 4.08
N ASP A 277 15.08 -13.82 3.14
CA ASP A 277 16.41 -14.41 3.07
C ASP A 277 17.48 -13.45 2.52
N ALA A 278 17.05 -12.31 1.95
CA ALA A 278 17.96 -11.21 1.61
C ALA A 278 18.59 -10.55 2.85
N VAL A 279 17.99 -10.75 4.02
CA VAL A 279 18.46 -10.19 5.28
C VAL A 279 19.14 -11.28 6.11
N GLY A 280 20.44 -11.14 6.33
CA GLY A 280 21.17 -12.01 7.27
C GLY A 280 20.87 -11.61 8.71
N GLY A 281 20.49 -12.58 9.57
CA GLY A 281 20.13 -12.34 10.96
C GLY A 281 18.72 -11.77 11.17
N LEU A 282 18.50 -11.13 12.32
CA LEU A 282 17.22 -10.56 12.76
C LEU A 282 16.10 -11.61 12.88
N GLU A 283 16.44 -12.81 13.34
CA GLU A 283 15.56 -13.97 13.31
C GLU A 283 14.28 -13.78 14.14
N ASN A 284 14.33 -13.04 15.26
CA ASN A 284 13.15 -12.77 16.07
C ASN A 284 12.13 -11.87 15.35
N VAL A 285 12.62 -10.92 14.53
CA VAL A 285 11.75 -10.07 13.69
C VAL A 285 11.11 -10.91 12.61
N LYS A 286 11.88 -11.78 11.95
CA LYS A 286 11.37 -12.67 10.90
C LYS A 286 10.33 -13.64 11.45
N GLU A 287 10.58 -14.28 12.59
CA GLU A 287 9.65 -15.21 13.23
C GLU A 287 8.36 -14.51 13.66
N TRP A 288 8.47 -13.33 14.26
CA TRP A 288 7.31 -12.51 14.61
C TRP A 288 6.49 -12.18 13.35
N TRP A 289 7.16 -11.70 12.30
CA TRP A 289 6.50 -11.36 11.06
C TRP A 289 5.80 -12.56 10.40
N LEU A 290 6.43 -13.73 10.38
CA LEU A 290 5.81 -14.93 9.83
C LEU A 290 4.53 -15.31 10.59
N GLY A 291 4.49 -15.11 11.90
CA GLY A 291 3.28 -15.28 12.71
C GLY A 291 2.19 -14.26 12.38
N GLU A 292 2.54 -12.97 12.36
CA GLU A 292 1.58 -11.89 12.07
C GLU A 292 1.05 -11.93 10.63
N SER A 293 1.88 -12.35 9.67
CA SER A 293 1.50 -12.44 8.27
C SER A 293 0.34 -13.42 8.01
N LEU A 294 0.09 -14.37 8.92
CA LEU A 294 -1.05 -15.28 8.83
C LEU A 294 -2.40 -14.55 8.83
N ALA A 295 -2.48 -13.36 9.45
CA ALA A 295 -3.69 -12.55 9.44
C ALA A 295 -4.12 -12.08 8.03
N TYR A 296 -3.19 -12.04 7.08
CA TYR A 296 -3.47 -11.66 5.69
C TYR A 296 -3.92 -12.86 4.83
N THR A 297 -3.83 -14.09 5.34
CA THR A 297 -4.30 -15.28 4.62
C THR A 297 -5.83 -15.40 4.68
N PRO A 298 -6.48 -16.06 3.70
CA PRO A 298 -7.91 -16.31 3.75
C PRO A 298 -8.35 -17.10 4.99
N GLU A 299 -7.51 -18.04 5.46
CA GLU A 299 -7.75 -18.82 6.67
C GLU A 299 -7.68 -17.94 7.92
N GLY A 300 -6.66 -17.07 8.02
CA GLY A 300 -6.49 -16.16 9.13
C GLY A 300 -7.65 -15.17 9.25
N ARG A 301 -8.10 -14.60 8.12
CA ARG A 301 -9.28 -13.72 8.07
C ARG A 301 -10.55 -14.45 8.51
N ARG A 302 -10.79 -15.67 8.03
CA ARG A 302 -11.94 -16.49 8.45
C ARG A 302 -11.89 -16.86 9.92
N PHE A 303 -10.68 -17.06 10.45
CA PHE A 303 -10.49 -17.32 11.89
C PHE A 303 -10.66 -16.05 12.74
N GLY A 304 -10.64 -14.86 12.15
CA GLY A 304 -10.78 -13.57 12.83
C GLY A 304 -9.48 -12.99 13.36
N LEU A 305 -8.33 -13.35 12.76
CA LEU A 305 -7.06 -12.71 13.10
C LEU A 305 -7.08 -11.24 12.66
N THR A 306 -6.53 -10.38 13.52
CA THR A 306 -6.39 -8.95 13.23
C THR A 306 -5.06 -8.71 12.54
N THR A 307 -5.08 -7.97 11.43
CA THR A 307 -3.85 -7.57 10.73
C THR A 307 -3.00 -6.63 11.60
N PRO A 308 -1.67 -6.82 11.65
CA PRO A 308 -0.79 -5.91 12.36
C PRO A 308 -0.80 -4.53 11.72
N ARG A 309 -0.70 -3.48 12.53
CA ARG A 309 -0.72 -2.07 12.09
C ARG A 309 0.65 -1.49 11.90
N ALA A 310 1.52 -1.66 12.91
CA ALA A 310 2.85 -1.09 12.84
C ALA A 310 3.90 -1.87 13.62
N LEU A 311 5.14 -1.77 13.13
CA LEU A 311 6.36 -2.29 13.73
C LEU A 311 7.34 -1.14 13.95
N LEU A 312 7.99 -1.08 15.11
CA LEU A 312 9.08 -0.15 15.36
C LEU A 312 10.42 -0.89 15.50
N LEU A 313 11.35 -0.58 14.61
CA LEU A 313 12.72 -1.06 14.63
C LEU A 313 13.64 0.05 15.14
N MET A 314 14.17 -0.10 16.33
CA MET A 314 15.04 0.89 16.94
C MET A 314 16.43 0.30 17.19
N GLY A 315 17.48 1.10 17.20
CA GLY A 315 18.82 0.63 17.52
C GLY A 315 19.92 1.17 16.62
N ILE A 316 21.03 0.43 16.54
CA ILE A 316 22.28 0.88 15.93
C ILE A 316 22.12 1.16 14.44
N PRO A 317 22.61 2.31 13.91
CA PRO A 317 22.58 2.59 12.48
C PRO A 317 23.42 1.57 11.69
N GLY A 318 22.98 1.25 10.46
CA GLY A 318 23.68 0.28 9.61
C GLY A 318 23.44 -1.20 9.94
N CYS A 319 22.55 -1.54 10.89
CA CYS A 319 22.26 -2.92 11.27
C CYS A 319 21.01 -3.52 10.59
N GLY A 320 20.62 -3.02 9.42
CA GLY A 320 19.63 -3.68 8.56
C GLY A 320 18.16 -3.29 8.79
N LYS A 321 17.84 -2.27 9.61
CA LYS A 321 16.44 -1.85 9.88
C LYS A 321 15.61 -1.56 8.63
N THR A 322 16.12 -0.71 7.75
CA THR A 322 15.47 -0.36 6.46
C THR A 322 15.45 -1.58 5.52
N HIS A 323 16.45 -2.47 5.61
CA HIS A 323 16.55 -3.64 4.75
C HIS A 323 15.49 -4.69 5.09
N ILE A 324 15.28 -4.99 6.39
CA ILE A 324 14.22 -5.91 6.83
C ILE A 324 12.81 -5.35 6.53
N ALA A 325 12.61 -4.02 6.61
CA ALA A 325 11.35 -3.40 6.23
C ALA A 325 10.99 -3.67 4.76
N ARG A 326 11.96 -3.57 3.86
CA ARG A 326 11.80 -3.90 2.43
C ARG A 326 11.56 -5.40 2.22
N ALA A 327 12.27 -6.24 2.96
CA ALA A 327 12.13 -7.69 2.89
C ALA A 327 10.73 -8.17 3.29
N ILE A 328 10.15 -7.55 4.30
CA ILE A 328 8.77 -7.79 4.76
C ILE A 328 7.77 -7.50 3.63
N GLY A 329 7.87 -6.35 2.98
CA GLY A 329 6.98 -6.01 1.86
C GLY A 329 7.11 -6.99 0.70
N THR A 330 8.35 -7.38 0.35
CA THR A 330 8.59 -8.39 -0.68
C THR A 330 7.99 -9.75 -0.33
N ALA A 331 8.12 -10.19 0.93
CA ALA A 331 7.57 -11.47 1.39
C ALA A 331 6.02 -11.51 1.31
N ARG A 332 5.37 -10.35 1.35
CA ARG A 332 3.92 -10.21 1.15
C ARG A 332 3.48 -10.08 -0.31
N ASN A 333 4.40 -9.98 -1.26
CA ASN A 333 4.11 -9.56 -2.63
C ASN A 333 3.36 -8.21 -2.71
N CYS A 334 3.61 -7.30 -1.75
CA CYS A 334 3.05 -5.96 -1.75
C CYS A 334 4.16 -4.90 -1.88
N PRO A 335 3.89 -3.77 -2.56
CA PRO A 335 4.86 -2.70 -2.65
C PRO A 335 5.14 -2.09 -1.28
N THR A 336 6.41 -1.75 -1.02
CA THR A 336 6.79 -0.97 0.15
C THR A 336 7.11 0.44 -0.30
N VAL A 337 6.36 1.43 0.19
CA VAL A 337 6.56 2.84 -0.12
C VAL A 337 7.37 3.53 0.96
N LYS A 338 8.19 4.48 0.55
CA LYS A 338 8.86 5.40 1.44
C LYS A 338 7.91 6.55 1.78
N PHE A 339 7.61 6.73 3.05
CA PHE A 339 6.79 7.83 3.52
C PHE A 339 7.64 8.85 4.27
N ASP A 340 7.85 10.01 3.64
CA ASP A 340 8.60 11.11 4.22
C ASP A 340 7.69 12.03 5.02
N LEU A 341 7.64 11.81 6.32
CA LEU A 341 6.91 12.68 7.26
C LEU A 341 7.46 14.11 7.29
N GLY A 342 8.78 14.28 7.10
CA GLY A 342 9.42 15.59 7.07
C GLY A 342 9.06 16.40 5.84
N GLY A 343 8.92 15.74 4.69
CA GLY A 343 8.57 16.36 3.42
C GLY A 343 7.14 16.86 3.31
N GLN A 344 6.25 16.48 4.26
CA GLN A 344 4.86 16.95 4.29
C GLN A 344 4.70 18.40 4.73
N LYS A 345 5.82 19.08 5.02
CA LYS A 345 5.79 20.48 5.48
C LYS A 345 5.44 21.44 4.36
N SER A 346 4.49 22.31 4.64
CA SER A 346 4.24 23.53 3.88
C SER A 346 4.83 24.76 4.58
N LYS A 347 5.06 25.82 3.80
CA LYS A 347 5.45 27.13 4.34
C LYS A 347 4.31 27.81 5.10
N PHE A 348 3.09 27.31 5.02
CA PHE A 348 1.89 27.89 5.64
C PHE A 348 1.36 26.98 6.76
N VAL A 349 0.96 27.62 7.86
CA VAL A 349 0.33 26.94 9.00
C VAL A 349 -1.03 26.38 8.55
N GLY A 350 -1.28 25.09 8.83
CA GLY A 350 -2.51 24.38 8.45
C GLY A 350 -2.42 23.55 7.16
N GLU A 351 -1.55 23.88 6.21
CA GLU A 351 -1.38 23.07 5.00
C GLU A 351 -0.63 21.75 5.28
N SER A 352 0.29 21.74 6.24
CA SER A 352 1.05 20.54 6.61
C SER A 352 0.16 19.42 7.16
N GLU A 353 -0.85 19.78 7.97
CA GLU A 353 -1.82 18.80 8.49
C GLU A 353 -2.71 18.25 7.37
N ALA A 354 -3.22 19.13 6.50
CA ALA A 354 -4.02 18.69 5.35
C ALA A 354 -3.23 17.80 4.39
N ASN A 355 -1.96 18.12 4.15
CA ASN A 355 -1.07 17.30 3.30
C ASN A 355 -0.82 15.93 3.91
N LEU A 356 -0.56 15.86 5.23
CA LEU A 356 -0.38 14.59 5.94
C LEU A 356 -1.67 13.76 5.87
N ARG A 357 -2.82 14.38 6.14
CA ARG A 357 -4.13 13.72 6.08
C ARG A 357 -4.39 13.14 4.69
N ASN A 358 -4.24 13.94 3.65
CA ASN A 358 -4.39 13.51 2.27
C ASN A 358 -3.42 12.36 1.89
N SER A 359 -2.20 12.38 2.42
CA SER A 359 -1.22 11.33 2.16
C SER A 359 -1.57 10.02 2.87
N LEU A 360 -2.06 10.08 4.11
CA LEU A 360 -2.53 8.91 4.85
C LEU A 360 -3.81 8.33 4.24
N ASP A 361 -4.75 9.17 3.80
CA ASP A 361 -5.95 8.74 3.07
C ASP A 361 -5.59 8.00 1.76
N ARG A 362 -4.54 8.46 1.06
CA ARG A 362 -4.01 7.76 -0.13
C ARG A 362 -3.41 6.40 0.21
N ILE A 363 -2.68 6.31 1.33
CA ILE A 363 -2.13 5.04 1.82
C ILE A 363 -3.26 4.06 2.14
N ASP A 364 -4.30 4.51 2.85
CA ASP A 364 -5.47 3.69 3.17
C ASP A 364 -6.18 3.17 1.92
N ALA A 365 -6.29 4.02 0.90
CA ALA A 365 -6.90 3.64 -0.39
C ALA A 365 -6.11 2.54 -1.13
N GLN A 366 -4.80 2.38 -0.84
CA GLN A 366 -3.97 1.34 -1.47
C GLN A 366 -4.19 -0.06 -0.88
N GLY A 367 -4.87 -0.17 0.26
CA GLY A 367 -5.12 -1.46 0.93
C GLY A 367 -3.83 -2.15 1.38
N GLU A 368 -3.48 -3.27 0.73
CA GLU A 368 -2.26 -4.01 1.05
C GLU A 368 -1.00 -3.27 0.57
N ILE A 369 -0.35 -2.58 1.48
CA ILE A 369 0.87 -1.82 1.22
C ILE A 369 1.78 -1.82 2.45
N GLY A 370 3.09 -1.92 2.24
CA GLY A 370 4.10 -1.63 3.25
C GLY A 370 4.43 -0.14 3.24
N VAL A 371 4.47 0.49 4.40
CA VAL A 371 4.81 1.91 4.56
C VAL A 371 6.04 2.03 5.43
N LEU A 372 7.15 2.45 4.85
CA LEU A 372 8.39 2.68 5.59
C LEU A 372 8.53 4.16 5.96
N VAL A 373 8.54 4.44 7.26
CA VAL A 373 8.88 5.74 7.84
C VAL A 373 10.29 5.64 8.42
N ASP A 374 11.28 6.04 7.64
CA ASP A 374 12.69 5.91 8.01
C ASP A 374 13.14 7.09 8.88
N GLU A 375 13.93 6.78 9.92
CA GLU A 375 14.47 7.78 10.86
C GLU A 375 13.38 8.71 11.45
N VAL A 376 12.30 8.09 11.92
CA VAL A 376 11.09 8.80 12.40
C VAL A 376 11.40 9.84 13.49
N GLU A 377 12.46 9.65 14.27
CA GLU A 377 12.92 10.62 15.28
C GLU A 377 13.31 11.97 14.68
N LYS A 378 13.80 12.01 13.44
CA LYS A 378 14.14 13.26 12.76
C LYS A 378 12.90 14.06 12.37
N ALA A 379 11.87 13.37 11.90
CA ALA A 379 10.60 13.98 11.54
C ALA A 379 9.84 14.49 12.77
N LEU A 380 9.91 13.77 13.90
CA LEU A 380 9.16 14.04 15.12
C LEU A 380 9.89 14.96 16.12
N ALA A 381 11.18 15.26 15.92
CA ALA A 381 11.98 16.09 16.84
C ALA A 381 11.39 17.49 17.11
N GLY A 382 10.59 18.03 16.21
CA GLY A 382 9.92 19.34 16.38
C GLY A 382 8.63 19.30 17.18
N ALA A 383 8.02 18.13 17.36
CA ALA A 383 6.74 17.99 18.07
C ALA A 383 6.90 17.95 19.60
N ALA A 384 8.11 17.68 20.10
CA ALA A 384 8.40 17.56 21.54
C ALA A 384 8.72 18.89 22.25
N GLY A 385 8.68 20.06 21.55
CA GLY A 385 8.88 21.40 22.14
C GLY A 385 10.34 21.72 22.42
N GLU A 386 10.90 22.57 21.65
CA GLU A 386 11.76 23.72 21.89
C GLU A 386 12.29 24.22 20.54
N SER A 387 11.92 25.48 20.21
CA SER A 387 12.38 26.26 19.04
C SER A 387 12.10 25.65 17.64
N GLY A 388 11.04 26.17 17.05
CA GLY A 388 10.55 25.98 15.72
C GLY A 388 11.53 26.11 14.59
N ASP A 389 12.09 25.03 14.13
CA ASP A 389 12.56 24.98 12.73
C ASP A 389 12.88 23.55 12.27
N GLY A 390 11.96 22.62 12.36
CA GLY A 390 12.30 21.36 11.75
C GLY A 390 11.43 20.12 11.97
N GLY A 391 10.39 20.12 12.78
CA GLY A 391 9.56 18.93 13.07
C GLY A 391 8.12 18.99 12.53
N VAL A 392 7.45 17.84 12.50
CA VAL A 392 6.00 17.75 12.34
C VAL A 392 5.33 18.50 13.50
N SER A 393 4.24 19.25 13.24
CA SER A 393 3.52 19.95 14.29
C SER A 393 2.90 18.96 15.30
N ALA A 394 2.61 19.42 16.51
CA ALA A 394 1.94 18.60 17.52
C ALA A 394 0.58 18.08 17.03
N ASP A 395 -0.13 18.88 16.25
CA ASP A 395 -1.42 18.51 15.66
C ASP A 395 -1.27 17.42 14.59
N ALA A 396 -0.29 17.53 13.71
CA ALA A 396 0.00 16.53 12.69
C ALA A 396 0.48 15.20 13.33
N LEU A 397 1.28 15.26 14.40
CA LEU A 397 1.62 14.09 15.19
C LEU A 397 0.37 13.45 15.80
N GLY A 398 -0.51 14.26 16.41
CA GLY A 398 -1.77 13.80 16.97
C GLY A 398 -2.62 13.05 15.93
N TYR A 399 -2.71 13.58 14.73
CA TYR A 399 -3.43 12.95 13.62
C TYR A 399 -2.78 11.62 13.20
N LEU A 400 -1.45 11.57 13.03
CA LEU A 400 -0.74 10.31 12.71
C LEU A 400 -1.00 9.23 13.78
N LEU A 401 -0.92 9.60 15.06
CA LEU A 401 -1.14 8.69 16.17
C LEU A 401 -2.59 8.19 16.24
N GLN A 402 -3.55 9.04 15.91
CA GLN A 402 -4.95 8.67 15.79
C GLN A 402 -5.16 7.73 14.59
N TRP A 403 -4.62 8.09 13.44
CA TRP A 403 -4.71 7.24 12.24
C TRP A 403 -4.12 5.84 12.49
N LEU A 404 -2.95 5.71 13.12
CA LEU A 404 -2.37 4.42 13.50
C LEU A 404 -3.30 3.58 14.37
N GLN A 405 -4.11 4.22 15.21
CA GLN A 405 -5.06 3.53 16.08
C GLN A 405 -6.35 3.13 15.36
N ASP A 406 -6.84 3.97 14.44
CA ASP A 406 -8.21 3.88 13.92
C ASP A 406 -8.28 3.34 12.49
N HIS A 407 -7.18 3.34 11.69
CA HIS A 407 -7.21 2.85 10.32
C HIS A 407 -7.59 1.37 10.24
N THR A 408 -8.36 1.05 9.22
CA THR A 408 -8.89 -0.30 8.96
C THR A 408 -8.33 -0.89 7.67
N SER A 409 -7.46 -0.17 6.98
CA SER A 409 -6.78 -0.66 5.79
C SER A 409 -5.76 -1.76 6.15
N GLU A 410 -5.36 -2.55 5.16
CA GLU A 410 -4.32 -3.56 5.31
C GLU A 410 -2.90 -2.97 5.14
N ALA A 411 -2.77 -1.65 5.28
CA ALA A 411 -1.48 -0.97 5.30
C ALA A 411 -0.69 -1.35 6.56
N PHE A 412 0.57 -1.72 6.37
CA PHE A 412 1.47 -2.07 7.47
C PHE A 412 2.62 -1.07 7.56
N VAL A 413 2.69 -0.34 8.67
CA VAL A 413 3.69 0.71 8.86
C VAL A 413 4.93 0.16 9.56
N ILE A 414 6.10 0.46 9.03
CA ILE A 414 7.36 0.10 9.66
C ILE A 414 8.11 1.39 9.95
N PHE A 415 8.28 1.67 11.23
CA PHE A 415 9.09 2.79 11.70
C PHE A 415 10.52 2.32 11.95
N THR A 416 11.50 3.12 11.54
CA THR A 416 12.88 2.95 11.98
C THR A 416 13.34 4.14 12.82
N ALA A 417 14.16 3.89 13.84
CA ALA A 417 14.74 4.94 14.67
C ALA A 417 16.18 4.60 15.07
N ASN A 418 17.05 5.61 15.05
CA ASN A 418 18.44 5.50 15.54
C ASN A 418 18.60 6.15 16.92
N ASP A 419 17.76 7.12 17.26
CA ASP A 419 17.77 7.85 18.52
C ASP A 419 16.37 7.88 19.14
N VAL A 420 16.14 6.95 20.03
CA VAL A 420 14.85 6.71 20.63
C VAL A 420 14.47 7.77 21.66
N SER A 421 15.46 8.46 22.25
CA SER A 421 15.22 9.50 23.25
C SER A 421 14.40 10.68 22.70
N LYS A 422 14.34 10.79 21.37
CA LYS A 422 13.57 11.83 20.67
C LYS A 422 12.17 11.38 20.22
N LEU A 423 11.81 10.13 20.46
CA LEU A 423 10.49 9.63 20.11
C LEU A 423 9.44 10.00 21.16
N PRO A 424 8.25 10.46 20.73
CA PRO A 424 7.13 10.66 21.67
C PRO A 424 6.74 9.33 22.32
N PRO A 425 6.60 9.27 23.65
CA PRO A 425 6.18 8.05 24.35
C PRO A 425 4.83 7.50 23.86
N GLU A 426 3.99 8.37 23.33
CA GLU A 426 2.68 8.05 22.78
C GLU A 426 2.75 7.12 21.55
N LEU A 427 3.81 7.21 20.75
CA LEU A 427 4.01 6.34 19.59
C LEU A 427 4.22 4.88 20.03
N MET A 428 4.89 4.66 21.16
CA MET A 428 5.26 3.34 21.67
C MET A 428 4.12 2.64 22.44
N ARG A 429 2.92 3.21 22.51
CA ARG A 429 1.78 2.59 23.20
C ARG A 429 1.20 1.44 22.37
N LYS A 430 0.87 0.34 23.05
CA LYS A 430 0.13 -0.77 22.44
C LYS A 430 -1.18 -0.28 21.80
N GLY A 431 -1.49 -0.80 20.62
CA GLY A 431 -2.63 -0.37 19.80
C GLY A 431 -2.26 0.67 18.73
N ARG A 432 -1.02 1.19 18.73
CA ARG A 432 -0.42 2.02 17.67
C ARG A 432 0.73 1.30 17.00
N VAL A 433 1.63 0.77 17.82
CA VAL A 433 2.72 -0.11 17.40
C VAL A 433 2.50 -1.47 18.07
N ASP A 434 2.44 -2.54 17.28
CA ASP A 434 2.16 -3.89 17.74
C ASP A 434 3.37 -4.49 18.45
N GLU A 435 4.57 -4.22 17.89
CA GLU A 435 5.81 -4.72 18.46
C GLU A 435 6.97 -3.73 18.27
N ILE A 436 7.93 -3.78 19.23
CA ILE A 436 9.12 -2.94 19.22
C ILE A 436 10.36 -3.84 19.38
N PHE A 437 11.25 -3.78 18.38
CA PHE A 437 12.49 -4.54 18.40
C PHE A 437 13.72 -3.63 18.50
N TRP A 438 14.65 -4.06 19.36
CA TRP A 438 16.00 -3.49 19.42
C TRP A 438 16.92 -4.21 18.44
N VAL A 439 17.49 -3.47 17.48
CA VAL A 439 18.42 -3.97 16.47
C VAL A 439 19.84 -3.56 16.86
N ASP A 440 20.62 -4.55 17.28
CA ASP A 440 22.04 -4.39 17.64
C ASP A 440 22.95 -4.78 16.47
N VAL A 441 24.26 -4.72 16.67
CA VAL A 441 25.24 -5.29 15.74
C VAL A 441 25.00 -6.80 15.60
N PRO A 442 25.21 -7.38 14.42
CA PRO A 442 25.00 -8.80 14.20
C PRO A 442 25.96 -9.62 15.08
N ASN A 443 25.42 -10.62 15.75
CA ASN A 443 26.15 -11.56 16.57
C ASN A 443 26.98 -12.54 15.73
N LEU A 444 27.81 -13.38 16.36
CA LEU A 444 28.71 -14.30 15.66
C LEU A 444 27.96 -15.23 14.71
N ALA A 445 26.78 -15.72 15.09
CA ALA A 445 25.96 -16.62 14.26
C ALA A 445 25.29 -15.93 13.06
N GLU A 446 25.05 -14.62 13.14
CA GLU A 446 24.39 -13.84 12.09
C GLU A 446 25.36 -13.31 11.03
N ARG A 447 26.62 -13.02 11.38
CA ARG A 447 27.61 -12.44 10.46
C ARG A 447 27.84 -13.26 9.19
N PRO A 448 27.94 -14.62 9.24
CA PRO A 448 28.02 -15.45 8.03
C PRO A 448 26.80 -15.28 7.13
N ALA A 449 25.60 -15.16 7.70
CA ALA A 449 24.37 -14.98 6.94
C ALA A 449 24.32 -13.61 6.24
N VAL A 450 24.82 -12.53 6.87
CA VAL A 450 24.95 -11.20 6.27
C VAL A 450 25.92 -11.23 5.08
N LEU A 451 27.07 -11.86 5.23
CA LEU A 451 28.05 -12.05 4.15
C LEU A 451 27.47 -12.86 3.00
N ALA A 452 26.84 -14.01 3.30
CA ALA A 452 26.24 -14.89 2.30
C ALA A 452 25.15 -14.18 1.49
N ALA A 453 24.28 -13.41 2.15
CA ALA A 453 23.25 -12.63 1.46
C ALA A 453 23.87 -11.62 0.48
N LYS A 454 24.95 -10.92 0.89
CA LYS A 454 25.61 -9.93 0.04
C LYS A 454 26.39 -10.57 -1.11
N ILE A 455 27.01 -11.72 -0.88
CA ILE A 455 27.70 -12.50 -1.92
C ILE A 455 26.68 -12.98 -2.97
N ARG A 456 25.53 -13.55 -2.56
CA ARG A 456 24.47 -13.97 -3.46
C ARG A 456 23.95 -12.81 -4.34
N ASP A 457 23.74 -11.64 -3.73
CA ASP A 457 23.35 -10.43 -4.46
C ASP A 457 24.37 -10.06 -5.57
N ARG A 458 25.68 -10.15 -5.28
CA ARG A 458 26.72 -9.85 -6.25
C ARG A 458 26.86 -10.91 -7.33
N GLN A 459 26.72 -12.19 -6.99
CA GLN A 459 26.74 -13.28 -7.95
C GLN A 459 25.57 -13.24 -8.93
N ARG A 460 24.39 -12.80 -8.48
CA ARG A 460 23.21 -12.63 -9.34
C ARG A 460 23.42 -11.55 -10.41
N ASN A 461 24.09 -10.46 -10.02
CA ASN A 461 24.28 -9.28 -10.86
C ASN A 461 25.62 -9.25 -11.61
N GLY A 462 26.44 -10.30 -11.50
CA GLY A 462 27.78 -10.31 -12.10
C GLY A 462 28.32 -11.71 -12.35
N THR A 463 29.50 -11.75 -12.95
CA THR A 463 30.24 -13.01 -13.28
C THR A 463 31.26 -13.37 -12.20
N VAL A 464 31.31 -12.63 -11.09
CA VAL A 464 32.28 -12.81 -10.02
C VAL A 464 32.09 -14.15 -9.31
N ARG A 465 33.20 -14.81 -8.99
CA ARG A 465 33.23 -16.05 -8.19
C ARG A 465 33.81 -15.77 -6.83
N PHE A 466 33.30 -16.46 -5.85
CA PHE A 466 33.76 -16.39 -4.46
C PHE A 466 34.16 -17.79 -3.97
N ASP A 467 35.29 -17.85 -3.33
CA ASP A 467 35.78 -19.01 -2.59
C ASP A 467 36.19 -18.51 -1.20
N VAL A 468 35.21 -18.46 -0.29
CA VAL A 468 35.29 -17.74 0.99
C VAL A 468 34.83 -18.64 2.12
N ASP A 469 35.64 -18.75 3.16
CA ASP A 469 35.20 -19.27 4.45
C ASP A 469 34.48 -18.16 5.23
N LEU A 470 33.13 -18.29 5.29
CA LEU A 470 32.29 -17.28 5.92
C LEU A 470 32.50 -17.22 7.44
N ASP A 471 32.80 -18.34 8.08
CA ASP A 471 32.97 -18.42 9.54
C ASP A 471 34.26 -17.72 9.95
N GLU A 472 35.37 -17.93 9.22
CA GLU A 472 36.64 -17.23 9.46
C GLU A 472 36.49 -15.70 9.33
N VAL A 473 35.78 -15.24 8.30
CA VAL A 473 35.51 -13.80 8.15
C VAL A 473 34.57 -13.27 9.26
N ALA A 474 33.61 -14.08 9.70
CA ALA A 474 32.70 -13.72 10.77
C ALA A 474 33.44 -13.55 12.13
N GLU A 475 34.40 -14.39 12.42
CA GLU A 475 35.25 -14.25 13.61
C GLU A 475 36.07 -12.95 13.59
N ALA A 476 36.56 -12.55 12.41
CA ALA A 476 37.36 -11.35 12.22
C ALA A 476 36.57 -10.04 12.23
N THR A 477 35.24 -10.11 12.16
CA THR A 477 34.33 -8.94 12.05
C THR A 477 33.54 -8.66 13.33
N ASP A 478 34.15 -8.88 14.49
CA ASP A 478 33.52 -8.54 15.77
C ASP A 478 33.20 -7.05 15.89
N GLN A 479 32.02 -6.72 16.44
CA GLN A 479 31.50 -5.36 16.59
C GLN A 479 31.22 -4.61 15.24
N PHE A 480 31.30 -5.29 14.10
CA PHE A 480 30.92 -4.68 12.82
C PHE A 480 29.40 -4.60 12.70
N THR A 481 28.90 -3.48 12.16
CA THR A 481 27.52 -3.35 11.73
C THR A 481 27.25 -4.19 10.48
N GLY A 482 25.98 -4.52 10.22
CA GLY A 482 25.61 -5.24 9.00
C GLY A 482 26.06 -4.52 7.71
N ALA A 483 26.04 -3.18 7.70
CA ALA A 483 26.51 -2.38 6.58
C ALA A 483 28.03 -2.47 6.37
N GLU A 484 28.81 -2.48 7.45
CA GLU A 484 30.26 -2.64 7.38
C GLU A 484 30.63 -4.05 6.88
N ILE A 485 29.97 -5.10 7.37
CA ILE A 485 30.17 -6.47 6.89
C ILE A 485 29.82 -6.57 5.39
N ALA A 486 28.66 -6.04 4.98
CA ALA A 486 28.23 -6.04 3.58
C ALA A 486 29.19 -5.22 2.69
N GLY A 487 29.81 -4.17 3.23
CA GLY A 487 30.79 -3.33 2.55
C GLY A 487 32.10 -4.04 2.23
N LEU A 488 32.48 -5.07 3.00
CA LEU A 488 33.70 -5.85 2.71
C LEU A 488 33.67 -6.52 1.34
N VAL A 489 32.49 -6.99 0.91
CA VAL A 489 32.32 -7.75 -0.33
C VAL A 489 32.71 -6.93 -1.57
N PRO A 490 32.15 -5.72 -1.85
CA PRO A 490 32.56 -4.93 -3.00
C PRO A 490 34.02 -4.48 -2.96
N ASP A 491 34.59 -4.26 -1.77
CA ASP A 491 35.99 -3.86 -1.63
C ASP A 491 36.94 -5.03 -1.92
N ALA A 492 36.63 -6.23 -1.44
CA ALA A 492 37.36 -7.46 -1.78
C ALA A 492 37.26 -7.78 -3.28
N MET A 493 36.08 -7.55 -3.89
CA MET A 493 35.91 -7.69 -5.35
C MET A 493 36.84 -6.76 -6.13
N ARG A 494 37.06 -5.52 -5.67
CA ARG A 494 38.01 -4.59 -6.31
C ARG A 494 39.44 -5.11 -6.26
N LEU A 495 39.86 -5.69 -5.13
CA LEU A 495 41.19 -6.31 -4.98
C LEU A 495 41.37 -7.46 -5.98
N ALA A 496 40.39 -8.38 -6.04
CA ALA A 496 40.44 -9.51 -6.95
C ALA A 496 40.38 -9.09 -8.43
N PHE A 497 39.63 -8.01 -8.74
CA PHE A 497 39.54 -7.45 -10.09
C PHE A 497 40.87 -6.89 -10.57
N VAL A 498 41.56 -6.07 -9.75
CA VAL A 498 42.86 -5.49 -10.06
C VAL A 498 43.92 -6.58 -10.22
N ASP A 499 43.79 -7.66 -9.47
CA ASP A 499 44.70 -8.82 -9.50
C ASP A 499 44.28 -9.85 -10.58
N GLY A 500 43.91 -9.37 -11.76
CA GLY A 500 43.61 -10.19 -12.94
C GLY A 500 42.22 -10.82 -12.99
N GLN A 501 41.21 -10.23 -12.33
CA GLN A 501 39.81 -10.72 -12.31
C GLN A 501 39.67 -12.14 -11.76
N ARG A 502 40.49 -12.48 -10.77
CA ARG A 502 40.47 -13.78 -10.12
C ARG A 502 39.26 -13.96 -9.21
N THR A 503 39.05 -15.19 -8.74
CA THR A 503 38.10 -15.53 -7.68
C THR A 503 38.41 -14.74 -6.41
N VAL A 504 37.38 -14.18 -5.75
CA VAL A 504 37.51 -13.50 -4.45
C VAL A 504 37.74 -14.56 -3.37
N SER A 505 38.80 -14.38 -2.57
CA SER A 505 39.18 -15.32 -1.53
C SER A 505 38.84 -14.81 -0.12
N THR A 506 38.94 -15.68 0.88
CA THR A 506 38.83 -15.33 2.30
C THR A 506 39.86 -14.25 2.68
N ASP A 507 41.14 -14.39 2.21
CA ASP A 507 42.20 -13.43 2.48
C ASP A 507 41.87 -12.01 1.99
N ASP A 508 41.16 -11.86 0.88
CA ASP A 508 40.75 -10.56 0.38
C ASP A 508 39.80 -9.86 1.35
N LEU A 509 38.79 -10.60 1.86
CA LEU A 509 37.84 -10.07 2.84
C LEU A 509 38.52 -9.77 4.18
N LEU A 510 39.41 -10.65 4.67
CA LEU A 510 40.18 -10.43 5.90
C LEU A 510 41.12 -9.24 5.79
N ARG A 511 41.72 -9.02 4.61
CA ARG A 511 42.56 -7.87 4.35
C ARG A 511 41.76 -6.57 4.43
N VAL A 512 40.60 -6.52 3.78
CA VAL A 512 39.71 -5.33 3.84
C VAL A 512 39.22 -5.12 5.28
N ALA A 513 38.82 -6.18 5.97
CA ALA A 513 38.31 -6.09 7.34
C ALA A 513 39.30 -5.45 8.33
N LYS A 514 40.61 -5.67 8.15
CA LYS A 514 41.66 -5.07 9.01
C LYS A 514 41.72 -3.54 8.90
N ASP A 515 41.31 -2.98 7.76
CA ASP A 515 41.37 -1.53 7.52
C ASP A 515 40.10 -0.80 8.02
N VAL A 516 39.01 -1.55 8.32
CA VAL A 516 37.75 -0.99 8.81
C VAL A 516 37.83 -0.75 10.32
N LYS A 517 37.40 0.44 10.74
CA LYS A 517 37.21 0.76 12.18
C LYS A 517 35.72 0.68 12.50
N PRO A 518 35.26 -0.33 13.26
CA PRO A 518 33.85 -0.53 13.53
C PRO A 518 33.20 0.65 14.25
N LEU A 519 32.03 1.07 13.77
CA LEU A 519 31.21 2.15 14.36
C LEU A 519 30.92 1.86 15.83
N ALA A 520 30.61 0.61 16.14
CA ALA A 520 30.30 0.19 17.51
C ALA A 520 31.46 0.39 18.49
N ILE A 521 32.69 0.28 18.01
CA ILE A 521 33.88 0.58 18.83
C ILE A 521 34.06 2.10 18.94
N MET A 522 33.96 2.85 17.85
CA MET A 522 34.12 4.31 17.84
C MET A 522 33.08 5.02 18.72
N GLN A 523 31.87 4.53 18.81
CA GLN A 523 30.76 5.12 19.57
C GLN A 523 30.36 4.28 20.79
N LYS A 524 31.28 3.46 21.31
CA LYS A 524 30.98 2.47 22.35
C LYS A 524 30.19 3.05 23.53
N VAL A 525 30.66 4.16 24.13
CA VAL A 525 30.03 4.77 25.31
C VAL A 525 28.57 5.15 25.04
N LYS A 526 28.27 5.73 23.87
CA LYS A 526 26.91 6.09 23.48
C LYS A 526 26.02 4.87 23.26
N LEU A 527 26.57 3.86 22.59
CA LEU A 527 25.79 2.66 22.25
C LEU A 527 25.52 1.79 23.48
N ASP A 528 26.49 1.68 24.41
CA ASP A 528 26.31 0.96 25.67
C ASP A 528 25.24 1.66 26.53
N ALA A 529 25.23 2.99 26.61
CA ALA A 529 24.18 3.73 27.31
C ALA A 529 22.78 3.49 26.71
N LEU A 530 22.68 3.44 25.38
CA LEU A 530 21.40 3.12 24.71
C LEU A 530 20.97 1.67 24.95
N ARG A 531 21.90 0.72 24.94
CA ARG A 531 21.62 -0.68 25.28
C ARG A 531 21.06 -0.81 26.69
N ASP A 532 21.72 -0.18 27.66
CA ASP A 532 21.31 -0.22 29.07
C ASP A 532 19.94 0.45 29.29
N GLU A 533 19.67 1.56 28.61
CA GLU A 533 18.38 2.26 28.70
C GLU A 533 17.23 1.42 28.18
N TRP A 534 17.43 0.67 27.09
CA TRP A 534 16.39 -0.10 26.43
C TRP A 534 16.39 -1.59 26.76
N ALA A 535 17.36 -2.06 27.53
CA ALA A 535 17.39 -3.42 28.06
C ALA A 535 16.10 -3.74 28.86
N GLY A 536 15.43 -4.82 28.49
CA GLY A 536 14.17 -5.23 29.13
C GLY A 536 12.92 -4.41 28.80
N ARG A 537 13.04 -3.34 27.99
CA ARG A 537 11.88 -2.53 27.53
C ARG A 537 11.44 -2.91 26.12
N THR A 538 12.30 -3.58 25.36
CA THR A 538 12.09 -3.98 23.97
C THR A 538 12.45 -5.44 23.78
N LYS A 539 11.96 -6.06 22.70
CA LYS A 539 12.42 -7.39 22.31
C LYS A 539 13.71 -7.28 21.50
N PRO A 540 14.70 -8.19 21.71
CA PRO A 540 15.87 -8.22 20.83
C PRO A 540 15.45 -8.67 19.43
N ALA A 541 15.97 -8.01 18.39
CA ALA A 541 15.72 -8.37 17.00
C ALA A 541 16.38 -9.70 16.61
N SER A 542 17.52 -9.99 17.23
CA SER A 542 18.33 -11.19 17.00
C SER A 542 18.13 -12.22 18.11
N LYS A 543 18.30 -13.49 17.80
CA LYS A 543 18.39 -14.54 18.82
C LYS A 543 19.68 -14.37 19.61
N ALA A 544 19.66 -14.69 20.91
CA ALA A 544 20.87 -14.71 21.71
C ALA A 544 21.87 -15.72 21.13
N ASP A 545 23.16 -15.36 21.13
CA ASP A 545 24.21 -16.34 20.83
C ASP A 545 24.03 -17.53 21.75
N ALA A 546 24.10 -18.74 21.20
CA ALA A 546 24.19 -19.94 21.99
C ALA A 546 25.53 -19.80 22.78
N THR A 547 25.44 -19.45 24.05
CA THR A 547 26.60 -19.30 24.90
C THR A 547 27.37 -20.63 24.82
N PRO A 548 28.64 -20.66 24.33
CA PRO A 548 29.41 -21.88 24.40
C PRO A 548 29.52 -22.21 25.89
N VAL A 549 28.94 -23.35 26.29
CA VAL A 549 29.12 -23.87 27.63
C VAL A 549 30.63 -24.04 27.81
N ARG A 550 31.29 -23.09 28.45
CA ARG A 550 32.66 -23.28 28.92
C ARG A 550 32.60 -24.45 29.88
N VAL A 551 32.94 -25.62 29.36
CA VAL A 551 33.27 -26.77 30.22
C VAL A 551 34.47 -26.35 31.04
N VAL A 552 34.24 -25.81 32.23
CA VAL A 552 35.26 -25.64 33.24
C VAL A 552 35.68 -27.07 33.59
N LYS A 553 36.78 -27.54 33.03
CA LYS A 553 37.42 -28.74 33.51
C LYS A 553 37.74 -28.47 34.99
N SER A 554 36.96 -29.04 35.88
CA SER A 554 37.25 -29.07 37.30
C SER A 554 38.58 -29.81 37.44
N GLY A 555 39.64 -29.05 37.71
CA GLY A 555 40.91 -29.63 38.14
C GLY A 555 40.66 -30.40 39.44
N SER A 556 40.80 -31.71 39.40
CA SER A 556 40.85 -32.53 40.59
C SER A 556 42.01 -32.05 41.45
N ARG A 557 41.71 -31.45 42.61
CA ARG A 557 42.69 -31.31 43.69
C ARG A 557 43.00 -32.71 44.19
N GLN A 558 44.22 -33.21 43.94
CA GLN A 558 44.81 -34.30 44.73
C GLN A 558 45.01 -33.76 46.11
N LEU A 559 44.39 -34.40 47.10
CA LEU A 559 44.77 -34.29 48.52
C LEU A 559 45.86 -35.30 48.77
N ASP A 560 47.06 -34.84 49.10
CA ASP A 560 48.07 -35.66 49.73
C ASP A 560 47.70 -35.92 51.21
N ILE A 561 47.54 -37.23 51.56
CA ILE A 561 47.54 -37.75 52.91
C ILE A 561 48.72 -38.70 53.01
#